data_61387983bd0d9c4dda2ae1e0be7edeab
#
_entry.id   61387983bd0d9c4dda2ae1e0be7edeab
#
_cell.length_a   1.000
_cell.length_b   1.000
_cell.length_c   1.000
_cell.angle_alpha   90.00
_cell.angle_beta   90.00
_cell.angle_gamma   90.00
#
_symmetry.space_group_name_H-M   'P 1'
#
loop_
_entity.id
_entity.type
_entity.pdbx_description
1 polymer ?
#
loop_
_entity_poly.entity_id
_entity_poly.type
_entity_poly.pdbx_seq_one_letter_code
_entity_poly.pdbx_strand_id
1 'polypeptide(L)'
;MAGDYNRAFQQTVETCALVICLWVCKEEIWDTYTKEEKDVIAEFLRGYADGNTVPQNWRLFNMLDMAFLDMEGYEIDEEIMLDHAQSILAYYAGDGWYRDGHSFDYYSCWAFNVYAPIWNLWYGYEKQPYIAAKFEEHSNKLMETYADFFDRDGFTNMWGRSNIYRNAATSAFDGNLMLHNSTADPGLARRISSGSLLQFMTRDDFLFKGVPTLGSYPSCRGRKGKEDQRSRRT
;
A
#
# COMPACT_ATOMS: atom_id res chain seq x y z
N MET A 1 -8.82 -24.18 11.36
CA MET A 1 -8.85 -24.73 9.98
C MET A 1 -7.62 -24.21 9.27
N ALA A 2 -6.63 -25.06 9.02
CA ALA A 2 -5.48 -24.68 8.21
C ALA A 2 -6.00 -24.46 6.78
N GLY A 3 -6.20 -23.22 6.40
CA GLY A 3 -6.61 -22.85 5.06
C GLY A 3 -5.56 -23.25 4.04
N ASP A 4 -5.97 -23.59 2.86
CA ASP A 4 -5.10 -23.84 1.71
C ASP A 4 -4.41 -22.50 1.34
N TYR A 5 -3.27 -22.23 2.01
CA TYR A 5 -2.50 -20.98 1.92
C TYR A 5 -2.13 -20.58 0.48
N ASN A 6 -2.11 -21.53 -0.46
CA ASN A 6 -1.87 -21.25 -1.88
C ASN A 6 -3.01 -20.48 -2.58
N ARG A 7 -4.20 -20.41 -1.98
CA ARG A 7 -5.34 -19.66 -2.52
C ARG A 7 -5.58 -18.32 -1.81
N ALA A 8 -4.89 -18.06 -0.72
CA ALA A 8 -5.15 -16.93 0.18
C ALA A 8 -4.38 -15.63 -0.16
N PHE A 9 -3.46 -15.64 -1.11
CA PHE A 9 -2.58 -14.49 -1.35
C PHE A 9 -3.32 -13.17 -1.58
N GLN A 10 -4.33 -13.14 -2.42
CA GLN A 10 -5.08 -11.91 -2.67
C GLN A 10 -5.80 -11.42 -1.41
N GLN A 11 -6.25 -12.32 -0.56
CA GLN A 11 -6.93 -11.99 0.69
C GLN A 11 -5.99 -11.31 1.70
N THR A 12 -4.69 -11.56 1.66
CA THR A 12 -3.70 -10.81 2.48
C THR A 12 -3.67 -9.33 2.10
N VAL A 13 -3.87 -9.00 0.82
CA VAL A 13 -4.01 -7.59 0.38
C VAL A 13 -5.29 -6.99 0.93
N GLU A 14 -6.38 -7.76 0.88
CA GLU A 14 -7.70 -7.32 1.37
C GLU A 14 -7.72 -7.15 2.90
N THR A 15 -7.05 -8.03 3.67
CA THR A 15 -6.94 -7.89 5.12
C THR A 15 -6.12 -6.67 5.50
N CYS A 16 -5.03 -6.39 4.80
CA CYS A 16 -4.27 -5.16 4.99
C CYS A 16 -5.13 -3.90 4.76
N ALA A 17 -5.93 -3.87 3.70
CA ALA A 17 -6.87 -2.77 3.46
C ALA A 17 -7.93 -2.69 4.57
N LEU A 18 -8.39 -3.83 5.09
CA LEU A 18 -9.34 -3.89 6.20
C LEU A 18 -8.75 -3.30 7.48
N VAL A 19 -7.53 -3.67 7.89
CA VAL A 19 -6.93 -3.15 9.12
C VAL A 19 -6.65 -1.65 9.02
N ILE A 20 -6.28 -1.14 7.85
CA ILE A 20 -6.16 0.32 7.62
C ILE A 20 -7.53 1.00 7.79
N CYS A 21 -8.60 0.41 7.24
CA CYS A 21 -9.95 0.93 7.41
C CYS A 21 -10.40 0.91 8.87
N LEU A 22 -10.15 -0.18 9.60
CA LEU A 22 -10.47 -0.31 11.02
C LEU A 22 -9.70 0.70 11.87
N TRP A 23 -8.45 0.99 11.51
CA TRP A 23 -7.66 2.02 12.18
C TRP A 23 -8.18 3.43 11.91
N VAL A 24 -8.46 3.76 10.63
CA VAL A 24 -8.98 5.09 10.26
C VAL A 24 -10.35 5.36 10.87
N CYS A 25 -11.21 4.36 10.91
CA CYS A 25 -12.57 4.44 11.45
C CYS A 25 -12.67 3.79 12.84
N LYS A 26 -11.61 3.90 13.66
CA LYS A 26 -11.52 3.17 14.92
C LYS A 26 -12.69 3.45 15.84
N GLU A 27 -12.98 4.72 16.09
CA GLU A 27 -14.05 5.14 17.01
C GLU A 27 -15.45 4.74 16.50
N GLU A 28 -15.67 4.79 15.17
CA GLU A 28 -16.97 4.51 14.56
C GLU A 28 -17.22 3.02 14.32
N ILE A 29 -16.15 2.22 14.19
CA ILE A 29 -16.27 0.80 13.83
C ILE A 29 -15.61 -0.08 14.90
N TRP A 30 -14.28 -0.06 15.00
CA TRP A 30 -13.55 -1.01 15.84
C TRP A 30 -13.92 -0.93 17.31
N ASP A 31 -14.03 0.27 17.87
CA ASP A 31 -14.33 0.47 19.28
C ASP A 31 -15.79 0.17 19.64
N THR A 32 -16.67 0.00 18.63
CA THR A 32 -18.07 -0.40 18.86
C THR A 32 -18.24 -1.91 19.03
N TYR A 33 -17.25 -2.71 18.64
CA TYR A 33 -17.32 -4.17 18.79
C TYR A 33 -17.08 -4.60 20.22
N THR A 34 -17.77 -5.67 20.63
CA THR A 34 -17.50 -6.35 21.90
C THR A 34 -16.13 -7.03 21.86
N LYS A 35 -15.62 -7.41 23.04
CA LYS A 35 -14.35 -8.14 23.13
C LYS A 35 -14.39 -9.45 22.34
N GLU A 36 -15.50 -10.18 22.43
CA GLU A 36 -15.71 -11.45 21.75
C GLU A 36 -15.71 -11.27 20.22
N GLU A 37 -16.32 -10.21 19.71
CA GLU A 37 -16.30 -9.88 18.28
C GLU A 37 -14.88 -9.51 17.80
N LYS A 38 -14.18 -8.69 18.59
CA LYS A 38 -12.77 -8.34 18.34
C LYS A 38 -11.87 -9.58 18.31
N ASP A 39 -12.07 -10.53 19.23
CA ASP A 39 -11.30 -11.77 19.27
C ASP A 39 -11.52 -12.63 18.04
N VAL A 40 -12.74 -12.72 17.52
CA VAL A 40 -13.04 -13.44 16.28
C VAL A 40 -12.36 -12.77 15.08
N ILE A 41 -12.40 -11.44 15.00
CA ILE A 41 -11.74 -10.68 13.94
C ILE A 41 -10.22 -10.84 14.04
N ALA A 42 -9.65 -10.74 15.24
CA ALA A 42 -8.22 -10.91 15.45
C ALA A 42 -7.72 -12.30 15.06
N GLU A 43 -8.47 -13.36 15.37
CA GLU A 43 -8.14 -14.72 14.95
C GLU A 43 -8.20 -14.88 13.42
N PHE A 44 -9.18 -14.25 12.78
CA PHE A 44 -9.25 -14.21 11.32
C PHE A 44 -8.03 -13.50 10.70
N LEU A 45 -7.66 -12.31 11.21
CA LEU A 45 -6.52 -11.54 10.74
C LEU A 45 -5.20 -12.27 10.95
N ARG A 46 -5.03 -12.95 12.10
CA ARG A 46 -3.83 -13.73 12.42
C ARG A 46 -3.53 -14.79 11.37
N GLY A 47 -4.54 -15.43 10.80
CA GLY A 47 -4.40 -16.40 9.73
C GLY A 47 -3.72 -15.85 8.46
N TYR A 48 -3.74 -14.53 8.27
CA TYR A 48 -3.04 -13.83 7.18
C TYR A 48 -1.75 -13.17 7.64
N ALA A 49 -1.75 -12.59 8.83
CA ALA A 49 -0.58 -11.95 9.42
C ALA A 49 0.63 -12.89 9.47
N ASP A 50 0.42 -14.10 10.02
CA ASP A 50 1.46 -15.14 10.16
C ASP A 50 1.57 -16.04 8.92
N GLY A 51 0.74 -15.80 7.90
CA GLY A 51 0.64 -16.63 6.71
C GLY A 51 1.78 -16.44 5.72
N ASN A 52 1.91 -17.39 4.80
CA ASN A 52 2.83 -17.28 3.68
C ASN A 52 2.47 -16.05 2.82
N THR A 53 3.52 -15.38 2.34
CA THR A 53 3.39 -14.21 1.47
C THR A 53 4.22 -14.34 0.21
N VAL A 54 3.94 -13.48 -0.77
CA VAL A 54 4.81 -13.33 -1.93
C VAL A 54 6.01 -12.47 -1.53
N PRO A 55 7.25 -12.91 -1.80
CA PRO A 55 8.43 -12.08 -1.53
C PRO A 55 8.38 -10.87 -2.46
N GLN A 56 8.14 -9.70 -1.93
CA GLN A 56 8.09 -8.38 -2.58
C GLN A 56 7.35 -7.40 -1.65
N ASN A 57 6.65 -6.40 -2.20
CA ASN A 57 5.83 -5.47 -1.43
C ASN A 57 4.76 -6.14 -0.54
N TRP A 58 4.32 -7.36 -0.87
CA TRP A 58 3.28 -8.08 -0.12
C TRP A 58 3.67 -8.37 1.32
N ARG A 59 4.94 -8.47 1.64
CA ARG A 59 5.41 -8.59 3.04
C ARG A 59 4.94 -7.43 3.91
N LEU A 60 4.74 -6.25 3.33
CA LEU A 60 4.18 -5.09 4.03
C LEU A 60 2.73 -5.31 4.47
N PHE A 61 1.96 -6.10 3.73
CA PHE A 61 0.58 -6.42 4.13
C PHE A 61 0.56 -7.27 5.40
N ASN A 62 1.39 -8.32 5.46
CA ASN A 62 1.55 -9.12 6.67
C ASN A 62 2.02 -8.24 7.85
N MET A 63 3.00 -7.36 7.62
CA MET A 63 3.51 -6.44 8.64
C MET A 63 2.42 -5.52 9.20
N LEU A 64 1.50 -5.03 8.36
CA LEU A 64 0.41 -4.16 8.82
C LEU A 64 -0.68 -4.95 9.55
N ASP A 65 -1.02 -6.15 9.10
CA ASP A 65 -1.94 -7.03 9.83
C ASP A 65 -1.39 -7.34 11.23
N MET A 66 -0.10 -7.68 11.34
CA MET A 66 0.58 -7.92 12.62
C MET A 66 0.66 -6.66 13.49
N ALA A 67 1.03 -5.51 12.90
CA ALA A 67 1.15 -4.25 13.63
C ALA A 67 -0.20 -3.79 14.20
N PHE A 68 -1.30 -3.97 13.45
CA PHE A 68 -2.64 -3.70 13.94
C PHE A 68 -3.01 -4.61 15.12
N LEU A 69 -2.69 -5.91 15.04
CA LEU A 69 -2.94 -6.85 16.12
C LEU A 69 -2.16 -6.48 17.39
N ASP A 70 -0.86 -6.15 17.28
CA ASP A 70 -0.04 -5.70 18.42
C ASP A 70 -0.59 -4.42 19.06
N MET A 71 -0.96 -3.43 18.22
CA MET A 71 -1.53 -2.16 18.67
C MET A 71 -2.86 -2.35 19.44
N GLU A 72 -3.64 -3.36 19.07
CA GLU A 72 -4.92 -3.70 19.74
C GLU A 72 -4.73 -4.72 20.90
N GLY A 73 -3.48 -5.02 21.27
CA GLY A 73 -3.14 -5.82 22.45
C GLY A 73 -3.15 -7.33 22.23
N TYR A 74 -3.11 -7.78 20.98
CA TYR A 74 -2.98 -9.19 20.64
C TYR A 74 -1.51 -9.58 20.45
N GLU A 75 -1.16 -10.77 20.89
CA GLU A 75 0.20 -11.33 20.66
C GLU A 75 0.45 -11.57 19.16
N ILE A 76 1.66 -11.26 18.70
CA ILE A 76 2.15 -11.51 17.35
C ILE A 76 3.46 -12.29 17.39
N ASP A 77 3.84 -12.90 16.28
CA ASP A 77 5.18 -13.50 16.11
C ASP A 77 6.17 -12.40 15.69
N GLU A 78 6.94 -11.90 16.66
CA GLU A 78 7.94 -10.84 16.44
C GLU A 78 9.09 -11.29 15.54
N GLU A 79 9.41 -12.59 15.45
CA GLU A 79 10.47 -13.10 14.57
C GLU A 79 10.00 -13.02 13.10
N ILE A 80 8.74 -13.40 12.83
CA ILE A 80 8.12 -13.24 11.51
C ILE A 80 8.05 -11.76 11.12
N MET A 81 7.62 -10.89 12.04
CA MET A 81 7.59 -9.44 11.81
C MET A 81 8.96 -8.91 11.42
N LEU A 82 9.99 -9.29 12.15
CA LEU A 82 11.37 -8.85 11.92
C LEU A 82 11.91 -9.37 10.57
N ASP A 83 11.63 -10.64 10.21
CA ASP A 83 12.01 -11.20 8.90
C ASP A 83 11.38 -10.42 7.76
N HIS A 84 10.10 -10.08 7.87
CA HIS A 84 9.42 -9.26 6.87
C HIS A 84 10.06 -7.87 6.74
N ALA A 85 10.27 -7.17 7.86
CA ALA A 85 10.83 -5.83 7.86
C ALA A 85 12.27 -5.78 7.31
N GLN A 86 13.12 -6.73 7.68
CA GLN A 86 14.48 -6.86 7.16
C GLN A 86 14.48 -7.19 5.65
N SER A 87 13.56 -8.05 5.21
CA SER A 87 13.41 -8.38 3.79
C SER A 87 13.02 -7.16 2.97
N ILE A 88 12.10 -6.34 3.48
CA ILE A 88 11.72 -5.07 2.82
C ILE A 88 12.93 -4.13 2.73
N LEU A 89 13.71 -3.97 3.78
CA LEU A 89 14.95 -3.18 3.70
C LEU A 89 15.93 -3.72 2.65
N ALA A 90 16.05 -5.04 2.52
CA ALA A 90 16.93 -5.66 1.53
C ALA A 90 16.49 -5.43 0.08
N TYR A 91 15.23 -5.07 -0.15
CA TYR A 91 14.74 -4.72 -1.50
C TYR A 91 15.05 -3.29 -1.90
N TYR A 92 15.62 -2.46 -1.02
CA TYR A 92 15.96 -1.09 -1.33
C TYR A 92 16.95 -0.99 -2.49
N ALA A 93 16.64 -0.16 -3.48
CA ALA A 93 17.41 0.00 -4.71
C ALA A 93 18.15 1.35 -4.81
N GLY A 94 17.89 2.26 -3.89
CA GLY A 94 18.44 3.62 -3.88
C GLY A 94 17.36 4.67 -4.20
N ASP A 95 17.63 5.92 -3.85
CA ASP A 95 16.80 7.09 -4.15
C ASP A 95 15.31 6.99 -3.75
N GLY A 96 15.02 6.21 -2.70
CA GLY A 96 13.66 5.93 -2.22
C GLY A 96 12.94 4.80 -2.96
N TRP A 97 13.57 4.17 -3.94
CA TRP A 97 13.00 3.10 -4.74
C TRP A 97 13.34 1.73 -4.17
N TYR A 98 12.43 0.77 -4.42
CA TYR A 98 12.57 -0.62 -4.00
C TYR A 98 12.40 -1.58 -5.17
N ARG A 99 12.98 -2.76 -5.06
CA ARG A 99 12.75 -3.85 -6.02
C ARG A 99 11.46 -4.58 -5.70
N ASP A 100 10.50 -4.51 -6.61
CA ASP A 100 9.26 -5.27 -6.54
C ASP A 100 9.34 -6.50 -7.45
N GLY A 101 10.18 -7.45 -7.07
CA GLY A 101 10.53 -8.61 -7.88
C GLY A 101 11.30 -8.22 -9.14
N HIS A 102 10.84 -8.70 -10.29
CA HIS A 102 11.44 -8.38 -11.59
C HIS A 102 10.91 -7.08 -12.21
N SER A 103 9.81 -6.56 -11.68
CA SER A 103 9.19 -5.34 -12.19
C SER A 103 9.80 -4.11 -11.52
N PHE A 104 9.99 -3.05 -12.31
CA PHE A 104 10.38 -1.74 -11.81
C PHE A 104 9.44 -0.70 -12.42
N ASP A 105 8.50 -0.24 -11.62
CA ASP A 105 7.45 0.71 -12.00
C ASP A 105 6.94 1.46 -10.76
N TYR A 106 5.76 2.06 -10.80
CA TYR A 106 5.20 2.77 -9.66
C TYR A 106 5.11 1.94 -8.38
N TYR A 107 4.94 0.61 -8.45
CA TYR A 107 4.98 -0.25 -7.26
C TYR A 107 6.32 -0.22 -6.55
N SER A 108 7.41 0.01 -7.27
CA SER A 108 8.76 0.12 -6.71
C SER A 108 8.95 1.38 -5.84
N CYS A 109 8.00 2.29 -5.85
CA CYS A 109 8.00 3.46 -4.97
C CYS A 109 6.76 3.55 -4.08
N TRP A 110 5.56 3.66 -4.64
CA TRP A 110 4.39 4.02 -3.83
C TRP A 110 4.02 2.97 -2.79
N ALA A 111 4.01 1.68 -3.14
CA ALA A 111 3.59 0.62 -2.21
C ALA A 111 4.50 0.58 -0.97
N PHE A 112 5.80 0.63 -1.17
CA PHE A 112 6.77 0.65 -0.08
C PHE A 112 6.69 1.96 0.73
N ASN A 113 6.49 3.09 0.07
CA ASN A 113 6.49 4.41 0.69
C ASN A 113 5.12 4.87 1.22
N VAL A 114 4.11 3.99 1.26
CA VAL A 114 2.88 4.20 2.01
C VAL A 114 2.74 3.20 3.15
N TYR A 115 2.95 1.92 2.89
CA TYR A 115 2.75 0.88 3.92
C TYR A 115 3.86 0.86 4.97
N ALA A 116 5.12 1.11 4.61
CA ALA A 116 6.19 1.22 5.59
C ALA A 116 6.04 2.44 6.53
N PRO A 117 5.67 3.65 6.06
CA PRO A 117 5.27 4.75 6.94
C PRO A 117 4.13 4.43 7.91
N ILE A 118 3.07 3.74 7.46
CA ILE A 118 1.99 3.30 8.35
C ILE A 118 2.53 2.33 9.41
N TRP A 119 3.33 1.37 9.01
CA TRP A 119 3.98 0.43 9.93
C TRP A 119 4.89 1.15 10.95
N ASN A 120 5.62 2.17 10.52
CA ASN A 120 6.40 3.00 11.43
C ASN A 120 5.55 3.60 12.54
N LEU A 121 4.38 4.16 12.18
CA LEU A 121 3.46 4.75 13.15
C LEU A 121 2.87 3.73 14.13
N TRP A 122 2.49 2.57 13.63
CA TRP A 122 1.77 1.57 14.44
C TRP A 122 2.70 0.74 15.31
N TYR A 123 3.93 0.49 14.85
CA TYR A 123 4.84 -0.46 15.46
C TYR A 123 6.31 -0.01 15.45
N GLY A 124 6.78 0.42 14.29
CA GLY A 124 8.21 0.56 14.02
C GLY A 124 8.93 1.54 14.94
N TYR A 125 8.38 2.72 15.15
CA TYR A 125 9.03 3.74 16.00
C TYR A 125 9.20 3.29 17.45
N GLU A 126 8.26 2.51 17.96
CA GLU A 126 8.31 2.03 19.34
C GLU A 126 9.15 0.75 19.48
N LYS A 127 8.88 -0.25 18.62
CA LYS A 127 9.41 -1.61 18.77
C LYS A 127 10.67 -1.89 17.97
N GLN A 128 10.85 -1.21 16.81
CA GLN A 128 11.96 -1.42 15.88
C GLN A 128 12.53 -0.09 15.35
N PRO A 129 13.02 0.80 16.25
CA PRO A 129 13.38 2.18 15.90
C PRO A 129 14.48 2.28 14.83
N TYR A 130 15.40 1.32 14.78
CA TYR A 130 16.44 1.30 13.76
C TYR A 130 15.86 1.06 12.35
N ILE A 131 14.96 0.09 12.22
CA ILE A 131 14.29 -0.22 10.94
C ILE A 131 13.37 0.94 10.53
N ALA A 132 12.62 1.48 11.49
CA ALA A 132 11.76 2.64 11.26
C ALA A 132 12.54 3.85 10.75
N ALA A 133 13.70 4.13 11.34
CA ALA A 133 14.58 5.21 10.87
C ALA A 133 15.06 4.98 9.43
N LYS A 134 15.33 3.74 9.05
CA LYS A 134 15.71 3.40 7.66
C LYS A 134 14.54 3.59 6.67
N PHE A 135 13.33 3.16 7.02
CA PHE A 135 12.16 3.43 6.18
C PHE A 135 11.89 4.93 6.03
N GLU A 136 12.04 5.70 7.11
CA GLU A 136 11.91 7.17 7.07
C GLU A 136 12.99 7.79 6.18
N GLU A 137 14.26 7.41 6.32
CA GLU A 137 15.36 7.85 5.48
C GLU A 137 15.08 7.59 3.99
N HIS A 138 14.63 6.37 3.65
CA HIS A 138 14.32 5.98 2.29
C HIS A 138 13.14 6.78 1.72
N SER A 139 12.08 6.97 2.50
CA SER A 139 10.93 7.76 2.08
C SER A 139 11.29 9.22 1.86
N ASN A 140 12.10 9.82 2.75
CA ASN A 140 12.59 11.17 2.60
C ASN A 140 13.49 11.33 1.36
N LYS A 141 14.28 10.30 1.05
CA LYS A 141 15.08 10.29 -0.17
C LYS A 141 14.24 10.29 -1.44
N LEU A 142 13.10 9.58 -1.44
CA LEU A 142 12.16 9.62 -2.56
C LEU A 142 11.61 11.05 -2.79
N MET A 143 11.34 11.79 -1.72
CA MET A 143 10.75 13.13 -1.83
C MET A 143 11.64 14.14 -2.56
N GLU A 144 12.94 13.88 -2.66
CA GLU A 144 13.86 14.77 -3.38
C GLU A 144 13.57 14.86 -4.88
N THR A 145 13.01 13.79 -5.48
CA THR A 145 12.84 13.69 -6.95
C THR A 145 11.47 13.20 -7.38
N TYR A 146 10.65 12.70 -6.46
CA TYR A 146 9.40 12.05 -6.85
C TYR A 146 8.39 12.99 -7.50
N ALA A 147 8.42 14.28 -7.15
CA ALA A 147 7.56 15.29 -7.77
C ALA A 147 7.78 15.43 -9.29
N ASP A 148 8.98 15.09 -9.79
CA ASP A 148 9.34 15.16 -11.22
C ASP A 148 8.58 14.11 -12.08
N PHE A 149 7.92 13.13 -11.46
CA PHE A 149 7.05 12.18 -12.15
C PHE A 149 5.64 12.71 -12.44
N PHE A 150 5.36 13.93 -12.03
CA PHE A 150 4.07 14.60 -12.20
C PHE A 150 4.27 15.91 -12.95
N ASP A 151 3.34 16.23 -13.86
CA ASP A 151 3.41 17.50 -14.55
C ASP A 151 2.94 18.67 -13.65
N ARG A 152 2.94 19.88 -14.22
CA ARG A 152 2.55 21.10 -13.48
C ARG A 152 1.10 21.06 -12.96
N ASP A 153 0.23 20.28 -13.61
CA ASP A 153 -1.18 20.13 -13.24
C ASP A 153 -1.38 18.97 -12.23
N GLY A 154 -0.29 18.25 -11.89
CA GLY A 154 -0.28 17.10 -10.99
C GLY A 154 -0.62 15.79 -11.69
N PHE A 155 -0.66 15.77 -13.02
CA PHE A 155 -0.95 14.55 -13.77
C PHE A 155 0.24 13.61 -13.73
N THR A 156 -0.05 12.34 -13.42
CA THR A 156 0.98 11.32 -13.31
C THR A 156 1.46 10.85 -14.69
N ASN A 157 2.75 10.55 -14.78
CA ASN A 157 3.35 9.91 -15.94
C ASN A 157 2.70 8.54 -16.21
N MET A 158 2.44 8.23 -17.48
CA MET A 158 1.80 6.99 -17.93
C MET A 158 2.80 5.83 -18.03
N TRP A 159 3.38 5.47 -16.89
CA TRP A 159 4.39 4.44 -16.75
C TRP A 159 3.94 3.28 -15.86
N GLY A 160 4.43 2.07 -16.14
CA GLY A 160 4.21 0.88 -15.33
C GLY A 160 2.92 0.12 -15.65
N ARG A 161 2.69 -0.95 -14.86
CA ARG A 161 1.53 -1.84 -14.96
C ARG A 161 0.25 -1.15 -14.55
N SER A 162 -0.89 -1.60 -15.09
CA SER A 162 -2.26 -1.28 -14.67
C SER A 162 -2.59 0.22 -14.54
N ASN A 163 -3.43 0.73 -15.43
CA ASN A 163 -3.79 2.15 -15.46
C ASN A 163 -4.36 2.67 -14.14
N ILE A 164 -5.17 1.85 -13.46
CA ILE A 164 -5.83 2.26 -12.21
C ILE A 164 -4.82 2.50 -11.07
N TYR A 165 -3.69 1.84 -11.07
CA TYR A 165 -2.65 2.02 -10.05
C TYR A 165 -1.96 3.39 -10.12
N ARG A 166 -2.14 4.12 -11.20
CA ARG A 166 -1.65 5.50 -11.29
C ARG A 166 -2.38 6.45 -10.34
N ASN A 167 -3.62 6.13 -9.96
CA ASN A 167 -4.29 6.85 -8.87
C ASN A 167 -3.55 6.69 -7.53
N ALA A 168 -2.94 5.52 -7.29
CA ALA A 168 -2.19 5.25 -6.07
C ALA A 168 -0.78 5.87 -6.07
N ALA A 169 -0.27 6.34 -7.22
CA ALA A 169 1.09 6.83 -7.33
C ALA A 169 1.39 8.00 -6.37
N THR A 170 0.38 8.83 -6.04
CA THR A 170 0.53 9.97 -5.14
C THR A 170 0.64 9.59 -3.67
N SER A 171 0.26 8.37 -3.28
CA SER A 171 0.21 7.94 -1.88
C SER A 171 1.57 7.93 -1.18
N ALA A 172 2.67 7.92 -1.94
CA ALA A 172 4.00 8.08 -1.37
C ALA A 172 4.21 9.45 -0.68
N PHE A 173 3.57 10.52 -1.17
CA PHE A 173 3.58 11.82 -0.49
C PHE A 173 2.79 11.77 0.81
N ASP A 174 1.60 11.15 0.78
CA ASP A 174 0.76 11.01 1.96
C ASP A 174 1.45 10.14 3.02
N GLY A 175 2.10 9.05 2.60
CA GLY A 175 2.92 8.22 3.47
C GLY A 175 4.07 8.99 4.12
N ASN A 176 4.81 9.78 3.35
CA ASN A 176 5.88 10.60 3.89
C ASN A 176 5.38 11.62 4.91
N LEU A 177 4.25 12.29 4.63
CA LEU A 177 3.66 13.29 5.53
C LEU A 177 3.25 12.72 6.90
N MET A 178 3.08 11.40 7.03
CA MET A 178 2.79 10.73 8.31
C MET A 178 4.05 10.48 9.15
N LEU A 179 5.26 10.60 8.60
CA LEU A 179 6.51 10.32 9.30
C LEU A 179 6.86 11.42 10.30
N HIS A 180 7.62 11.07 11.34
CA HIS A 180 8.06 12.01 12.37
C HIS A 180 8.92 13.14 11.81
N ASN A 181 9.80 12.84 10.88
CA ASN A 181 10.69 13.81 10.22
C ASN A 181 10.41 13.88 8.71
N SER A 182 9.14 14.09 8.35
CA SER A 182 8.71 14.25 6.96
C SER A 182 9.45 15.38 6.25
N THR A 183 9.88 15.13 5.01
CA THR A 183 10.48 16.14 4.12
C THR A 183 9.56 16.52 2.95
N ALA A 184 8.40 15.88 2.80
CA ALA A 184 7.43 16.24 1.78
C ALA A 184 6.89 17.66 2.00
N ASP A 185 6.79 18.45 0.93
CA ASP A 185 6.09 19.73 0.95
C ASP A 185 4.57 19.49 0.90
N PRO A 186 3.80 19.85 1.94
CA PRO A 186 2.35 19.56 1.98
C PRO A 186 1.56 20.28 0.89
N GLY A 187 2.01 21.47 0.46
CA GLY A 187 1.34 22.22 -0.61
C GLY A 187 1.53 21.54 -1.97
N LEU A 188 2.75 21.10 -2.25
CA LEU A 188 3.10 20.34 -3.44
C LEU A 188 2.39 18.99 -3.46
N ALA A 189 2.41 18.24 -2.36
CA ALA A 189 1.73 16.97 -2.20
C ALA A 189 0.21 17.11 -2.49
N ARG A 190 -0.45 18.11 -1.89
CA ARG A 190 -1.87 18.40 -2.14
C ARG A 190 -2.14 18.72 -3.60
N ARG A 191 -1.32 19.55 -4.23
CA ARG A 191 -1.48 19.91 -5.65
C ARG A 191 -1.37 18.68 -6.54
N ILE A 192 -0.35 17.86 -6.33
CA ILE A 192 -0.12 16.63 -7.09
C ILE A 192 -1.26 15.63 -6.88
N SER A 193 -1.66 15.38 -5.65
CA SER A 193 -2.74 14.43 -5.33
C SER A 193 -4.08 14.87 -5.93
N SER A 194 -4.41 16.16 -5.84
CA SER A 194 -5.63 16.71 -6.44
C SER A 194 -5.60 16.62 -7.96
N GLY A 195 -4.48 16.98 -8.60
CA GLY A 195 -4.32 16.92 -10.04
C GLY A 195 -4.38 15.49 -10.57
N SER A 196 -3.69 14.56 -9.91
CA SER A 196 -3.74 13.14 -10.27
C SER A 196 -5.15 12.56 -10.15
N LEU A 197 -5.89 12.90 -9.12
CA LEU A 197 -7.28 12.48 -8.96
C LEU A 197 -8.16 13.04 -10.09
N LEU A 198 -8.03 14.34 -10.40
CA LEU A 198 -8.78 15.00 -11.47
C LEU A 198 -8.45 14.41 -12.85
N GLN A 199 -7.20 14.03 -13.11
CA GLN A 199 -6.78 13.35 -14.34
C GLN A 199 -7.66 12.16 -14.71
N PHE A 200 -8.16 11.44 -13.70
CA PHE A 200 -9.00 10.26 -13.88
C PHE A 200 -10.48 10.57 -13.74
N MET A 201 -10.88 11.30 -12.70
CA MET A 201 -12.29 11.54 -12.38
C MET A 201 -13.02 12.42 -13.40
N THR A 202 -12.31 13.29 -14.10
CA THR A 202 -12.91 14.18 -15.13
C THR A 202 -13.13 13.50 -16.48
N ARG A 203 -12.73 12.23 -16.62
CA ARG A 203 -12.89 11.48 -17.86
C ARG A 203 -14.28 10.87 -17.95
N ASP A 204 -14.92 10.99 -19.09
CA ASP A 204 -16.25 10.41 -19.37
C ASP A 204 -16.26 8.88 -19.26
N ASP A 205 -15.10 8.23 -19.48
CA ASP A 205 -14.95 6.78 -19.42
C ASP A 205 -14.43 6.26 -18.06
N PHE A 206 -14.29 7.14 -17.05
CA PHE A 206 -13.80 6.74 -15.73
C PHE A 206 -14.78 5.81 -15.01
N LEU A 207 -16.07 6.10 -15.06
CA LEU A 207 -17.10 5.30 -14.43
C LEU A 207 -17.95 4.55 -15.47
N PHE A 208 -18.23 3.30 -15.20
CA PHE A 208 -19.25 2.53 -15.88
C PHE A 208 -20.24 1.95 -14.86
N LYS A 209 -21.51 2.35 -14.97
CA LYS A 209 -22.56 1.97 -14.00
C LYS A 209 -22.18 2.29 -12.55
N GLY A 210 -21.51 3.41 -12.31
CA GLY A 210 -21.08 3.85 -10.98
C GLY A 210 -19.82 3.17 -10.43
N VAL A 211 -19.14 2.34 -11.23
CA VAL A 211 -17.90 1.63 -10.82
C VAL A 211 -16.73 2.15 -11.65
N PRO A 212 -15.57 2.44 -11.04
CA PRO A 212 -14.37 2.82 -11.78
C PRO A 212 -13.97 1.77 -12.81
N THR A 213 -13.62 2.22 -14.02
CA THR A 213 -13.17 1.34 -15.09
C THR A 213 -11.68 1.06 -14.97
N LEU A 214 -11.19 0.04 -15.70
CA LEU A 214 -9.75 -0.25 -15.81
C LEU A 214 -8.98 0.78 -16.66
N GLY A 215 -9.59 1.91 -16.95
CA GLY A 215 -9.01 3.03 -17.68
C GLY A 215 -9.22 3.01 -19.18
N SER A 216 -9.07 1.87 -19.83
CA SER A 216 -9.26 1.76 -21.29
C SER A 216 -10.60 1.12 -21.68
N TYR A 217 -11.24 0.41 -20.76
CA TYR A 217 -12.48 -0.33 -21.00
C TYR A 217 -13.40 -0.32 -19.77
N PRO A 218 -14.71 -0.26 -19.97
CA PRO A 218 -15.67 -0.48 -18.90
C PRO A 218 -15.44 -1.85 -18.25
N SER A 219 -15.50 -1.91 -16.94
CA SER A 219 -15.26 -3.12 -16.12
C SER A 219 -16.09 -4.33 -16.53
N CYS A 220 -17.27 -4.11 -17.13
CA CYS A 220 -18.17 -5.16 -17.59
C CYS A 220 -17.78 -5.81 -18.95
N ARG A 221 -16.84 -5.23 -19.70
CA ARG A 221 -16.34 -5.79 -20.97
C ARG A 221 -15.19 -6.78 -20.80
N GLY A 222 -15.02 -7.32 -19.64
CA GLY A 222 -13.99 -8.16 -19.04
C GLY A 222 -13.09 -9.02 -19.93
N ARG A 223 -13.57 -9.75 -20.93
CA ARG A 223 -12.72 -10.63 -21.73
C ARG A 223 -12.01 -9.92 -22.90
N LYS A 224 -12.69 -9.02 -23.59
CA LYS A 224 -12.07 -8.27 -24.73
C LYS A 224 -10.96 -7.32 -24.29
N GLY A 225 -11.08 -6.71 -23.10
CA GLY A 225 -10.05 -5.83 -22.54
C GLY A 225 -8.72 -6.54 -22.23
N LYS A 226 -8.76 -7.84 -21.87
CA LYS A 226 -7.52 -8.63 -21.63
C LYS A 226 -6.77 -8.99 -22.90
N GLU A 227 -7.47 -9.21 -24.00
CA GLU A 227 -6.86 -9.51 -25.30
C GLU A 227 -6.18 -8.28 -25.89
N ASP A 228 -6.79 -7.11 -25.78
CA ASP A 228 -6.24 -5.86 -26.33
C ASP A 228 -5.06 -5.32 -25.48
N GLN A 229 -5.02 -5.59 -24.17
CA GLN A 229 -3.86 -5.28 -23.34
C GLN A 229 -2.64 -6.17 -23.70
N ARG A 230 -2.85 -7.38 -24.17
CA ARG A 230 -1.76 -8.26 -24.65
C ARG A 230 -1.19 -7.81 -25.99
N SER A 231 -2.02 -7.32 -26.90
CA SER A 231 -1.58 -6.84 -28.22
C SER A 231 -0.80 -5.52 -28.18
N ARG A 232 -0.91 -4.75 -27.08
CA ARG A 232 -0.14 -3.50 -26.88
C ARG A 232 1.15 -3.68 -26.08
N ARG A 233 1.51 -4.92 -25.72
CA ARG A 233 2.76 -5.28 -25.02
C ARG A 233 3.80 -5.91 -25.96
N THR A 234 3.52 -6.04 -27.24
CA THR A 234 4.46 -6.36 -28.31
C THR A 234 4.78 -5.08 -29.08
#